data_f12edf64738f79137874fd0ce32d0f65
#
_entry.id   f12edf64738f79137874fd0ce32d0f65
#
_cell.length_a   1.000
_cell.length_b   1.000
_cell.length_c   1.000
_cell.angle_alpha   90.00
_cell.angle_beta   90.00
_cell.angle_gamma   90.00
#
_symmetry.space_group_name_H-M   'P 1'
#
loop_
_entity.id
_entity.type
_entity.pdbx_description
1 polymer ?
#
loop_
_entity_poly.entity_id
_entity_poly.type
_entity_poly.pdbx_seq_one_letter_code
_entity_poly.pdbx_strand_id
1 'polypeptide(L)'
;GGANVNGPKWMTKENLDPAVLVRWQSEIEQTGFDAECTALTDRAGKEELRHTLRSSQTLVRAFELAIREGHLPLEWSHLLLLTDRSGIVLSTAGSPDKLGHARRIGIERGTRLDLPHAGVNAIAMAVRLERPSHVRGDEHDLRLFREWSSLCTPVAADGRTFGFLGVCCPCPGESSDVELIWIEFYLQVLKERIARHCPMRRRMALDRRFGEYGLSPREREVAHYWAQNMGGLQIASRMGLAESTVRSMIKNIYRKIGVSDKGQFMRHFLA
;
A
#
# COMPACT_ATOMS: atom_id res chain seq x y z
N GLY A 1 31.39 6.74 -14.91
CA GLY A 1 30.79 7.37 -13.76
C GLY A 1 29.47 6.68 -13.46
N GLY A 2 29.48 5.61 -12.67
CA GLY A 2 28.28 4.93 -12.21
C GLY A 2 27.57 5.80 -11.17
N ALA A 3 26.35 6.23 -11.47
CA ALA A 3 25.49 6.85 -10.49
C ALA A 3 25.25 5.85 -9.35
N ASN A 4 25.58 6.26 -8.14
CA ASN A 4 25.36 5.50 -6.93
C ASN A 4 23.84 5.38 -6.69
N VAL A 5 23.24 4.27 -7.10
CA VAL A 5 21.79 4.02 -7.01
C VAL A 5 21.35 3.66 -5.57
N ASN A 6 22.28 3.63 -4.61
CA ASN A 6 22.05 3.32 -3.21
C ASN A 6 21.91 4.60 -2.36
N GLY A 7 20.82 5.33 -2.53
CA GLY A 7 20.36 6.21 -1.45
C GLY A 7 19.93 5.35 -0.22
N PRO A 8 19.87 5.94 0.98
CA PRO A 8 19.53 5.18 2.19
C PRO A 8 18.24 4.38 1.98
N LYS A 9 18.24 3.13 2.44
CA LYS A 9 17.10 2.22 2.31
C LYS A 9 15.83 2.82 2.95
N TRP A 10 16.03 3.54 4.04
CA TRP A 10 14.99 4.28 4.78
C TRP A 10 15.30 5.77 4.75
N MET A 11 14.31 6.57 4.39
CA MET A 11 14.39 8.01 4.48
C MET A 11 14.09 8.43 5.92
N THR A 12 15.02 9.15 6.54
CA THR A 12 14.86 9.78 7.86
C THR A 12 14.71 11.29 7.70
N LYS A 13 14.26 11.98 8.73
CA LYS A 13 14.16 13.46 8.72
C LYS A 13 15.53 14.11 8.47
N GLU A 14 16.61 13.50 8.99
CA GLU A 14 18.00 13.96 8.80
C GLU A 14 18.49 13.82 7.34
N ASN A 15 17.97 12.86 6.60
CA ASN A 15 18.35 12.63 5.20
C ASN A 15 17.59 13.52 4.21
N LEU A 16 16.63 14.31 4.67
CA LEU A 16 15.87 15.21 3.82
C LEU A 16 16.66 16.48 3.54
N ASP A 17 16.47 17.01 2.33
CA ASP A 17 16.95 18.35 1.99
C ASP A 17 16.26 19.37 2.95
N PRO A 18 17.03 20.25 3.62
CA PRO A 18 16.47 21.29 4.48
C PRO A 18 15.38 22.13 3.81
N ALA A 19 15.47 22.40 2.52
CA ALA A 19 14.46 23.13 1.76
C ALA A 19 13.12 22.39 1.68
N VAL A 20 13.15 21.05 1.68
CA VAL A 20 11.93 20.22 1.74
C VAL A 20 11.29 20.35 3.11
N LEU A 21 12.07 20.28 4.18
CA LEU A 21 11.57 20.43 5.55
C LEU A 21 10.94 21.79 5.78
N VAL A 22 11.57 22.87 5.34
CA VAL A 22 11.02 24.24 5.43
C VAL A 22 9.68 24.34 4.69
N ARG A 23 9.57 23.75 3.50
CA ARG A 23 8.32 23.75 2.74
C ARG A 23 7.21 22.97 3.46
N TRP A 24 7.55 21.79 4.02
CA TRP A 24 6.60 20.99 4.78
C TRP A 24 6.15 21.71 6.05
N GLN A 25 7.05 22.36 6.75
CA GLN A 25 6.73 23.16 7.93
C GLN A 25 5.74 24.28 7.58
N SER A 26 6.00 25.02 6.49
CA SER A 26 5.08 26.07 6.03
C SER A 26 3.70 25.53 5.63
N GLU A 27 3.63 24.33 5.02
CA GLU A 27 2.37 23.68 4.70
C GLU A 27 1.58 23.29 5.97
N ILE A 28 2.27 22.73 6.97
CA ILE A 28 1.68 22.34 8.26
C ILE A 28 1.13 23.56 8.99
N GLU A 29 1.88 24.66 9.06
CA GLU A 29 1.47 25.90 9.73
C GLU A 29 0.20 26.51 9.13
N GLN A 30 -0.02 26.36 7.82
CA GLN A 30 -1.21 26.88 7.13
C GLN A 30 -2.50 26.12 7.46
N THR A 31 -2.40 24.93 8.03
CA THR A 31 -3.57 24.07 8.30
C THR A 31 -4.16 24.26 9.69
N GLY A 32 -3.53 25.04 10.55
CA GLY A 32 -3.92 25.16 11.96
C GLY A 32 -3.57 23.90 12.78
N PHE A 33 -2.55 23.17 12.34
CA PHE A 33 -2.06 21.95 12.98
C PHE A 33 -1.69 22.21 14.46
N ASP A 34 -2.21 21.37 15.34
CA ASP A 34 -1.91 21.39 16.78
C ASP A 34 -1.00 20.21 17.17
N ALA A 35 0.28 20.49 17.35
CA ALA A 35 1.29 19.50 17.76
C ALA A 35 1.04 18.91 19.16
N GLU A 36 0.33 19.62 20.02
CA GLU A 36 0.06 19.27 21.42
C GLU A 36 -1.30 18.61 21.63
N CYS A 37 -2.04 18.32 20.54
CA CYS A 37 -3.34 17.69 20.64
C CYS A 37 -3.25 16.33 21.39
N THR A 38 -4.28 16.01 22.15
CA THR A 38 -4.33 14.76 22.95
C THR A 38 -4.97 13.58 22.18
N ALA A 39 -5.59 13.86 21.04
CA ALA A 39 -6.16 12.87 20.14
C ALA A 39 -6.28 13.43 18.72
N LEU A 40 -6.17 12.55 17.74
CA LEU A 40 -6.44 12.85 16.34
C LEU A 40 -7.95 12.89 16.09
N THR A 41 -8.44 14.00 15.58
CA THR A 41 -9.86 14.21 15.25
C THR A 41 -10.12 14.28 13.76
N ASP A 42 -9.08 14.55 12.96
CA ASP A 42 -9.20 14.71 11.52
C ASP A 42 -9.42 13.39 10.81
N ARG A 43 -10.57 13.32 10.14
CA ARG A 43 -11.01 12.11 9.46
C ARG A 43 -11.49 12.40 8.05
N ALA A 44 -11.34 11.42 7.20
CA ALA A 44 -11.99 11.42 5.89
C ALA A 44 -13.51 11.54 6.03
N GLY A 45 -14.13 12.37 5.22
CA GLY A 45 -15.59 12.52 5.17
C GLY A 45 -16.26 11.17 4.87
N LYS A 46 -17.53 11.01 5.26
CA LYS A 46 -18.26 9.73 5.11
C LYS A 46 -18.27 9.19 3.67
N GLU A 47 -18.44 10.05 2.68
CA GLU A 47 -18.43 9.65 1.27
C GLU A 47 -17.03 9.32 0.77
N GLU A 48 -16.05 10.14 1.12
CA GLU A 48 -14.64 9.93 0.81
C GLU A 48 -14.16 8.59 1.39
N LEU A 49 -14.44 8.34 2.67
CA LEU A 49 -14.08 7.08 3.31
C LEU A 49 -14.74 5.87 2.63
N ARG A 50 -16.02 6.00 2.27
CA ARG A 50 -16.74 4.94 1.56
C ARG A 50 -16.11 4.66 0.19
N HIS A 51 -15.77 5.70 -0.56
CA HIS A 51 -15.09 5.59 -1.84
C HIS A 51 -13.71 4.95 -1.68
N THR A 52 -12.90 5.46 -0.74
CA THR A 52 -11.56 4.96 -0.43
C THR A 52 -11.58 3.48 -0.03
N LEU A 53 -12.50 3.07 0.83
CA LEU A 53 -12.65 1.67 1.23
C LEU A 53 -13.07 0.75 0.07
N ARG A 54 -13.94 1.21 -0.82
CA ARG A 54 -14.32 0.45 -2.02
C ARG A 54 -13.15 0.27 -2.98
N SER A 55 -12.41 1.35 -3.26
CA SER A 55 -11.26 1.31 -4.16
C SER A 55 -10.08 0.51 -3.59
N SER A 56 -9.95 0.46 -2.25
CA SER A 56 -8.88 -0.25 -1.54
C SER A 56 -9.30 -1.62 -0.98
N GLN A 57 -10.51 -2.08 -1.25
CA GLN A 57 -11.07 -3.32 -0.67
C GLN A 57 -10.15 -4.53 -0.85
N THR A 58 -9.54 -4.66 -2.02
CA THR A 58 -8.61 -5.74 -2.34
C THR A 58 -7.34 -5.66 -1.49
N LEU A 59 -6.81 -4.45 -1.28
CA LEU A 59 -5.63 -4.21 -0.46
C LEU A 59 -5.91 -4.52 1.01
N VAL A 60 -7.06 -4.06 1.54
CA VAL A 60 -7.50 -4.34 2.91
C VAL A 60 -7.64 -5.84 3.13
N ARG A 61 -8.30 -6.55 2.22
CA ARG A 61 -8.46 -8.01 2.32
C ARG A 61 -7.12 -8.74 2.26
N ALA A 62 -6.21 -8.32 1.39
CA ALA A 62 -4.87 -8.88 1.31
C ALA A 62 -4.07 -8.67 2.60
N PHE A 63 -4.18 -7.50 3.22
CA PHE A 63 -3.59 -7.21 4.53
C PHE A 63 -4.17 -8.11 5.63
N GLU A 64 -5.50 -8.23 5.73
CA GLU A 64 -6.16 -9.08 6.72
C GLU A 64 -5.76 -10.56 6.58
N LEU A 65 -5.66 -11.06 5.35
CA LEU A 65 -5.18 -12.41 5.07
C LEU A 65 -3.71 -12.58 5.47
N ALA A 66 -2.85 -11.62 5.12
CA ALA A 66 -1.43 -11.65 5.46
C ALA A 66 -1.19 -11.66 6.99
N ILE A 67 -2.02 -10.94 7.75
CA ILE A 67 -1.99 -10.96 9.22
C ILE A 67 -2.39 -12.33 9.76
N ARG A 68 -3.40 -12.97 9.17
CA ARG A 68 -3.90 -14.30 9.62
C ARG A 68 -2.96 -15.46 9.28
N GLU A 69 -2.12 -15.34 8.28
CA GLU A 69 -1.18 -16.40 7.85
C GLU A 69 -0.10 -16.75 8.88
N GLY A 70 -0.10 -16.11 10.01
CA GLY A 70 0.72 -16.50 11.11
C GLY A 70 1.66 -15.43 11.62
N HIS A 71 1.83 -15.59 12.88
CA HIS A 71 2.66 -14.81 13.74
C HIS A 71 4.11 -14.99 13.32
N LEU A 72 4.73 -13.93 12.83
CA LEU A 72 6.12 -13.78 13.17
C LEU A 72 6.11 -13.56 14.67
N PRO A 73 6.94 -14.27 15.44
CA PRO A 73 7.01 -14.14 16.90
C PRO A 73 7.59 -12.76 17.22
N LEU A 74 6.75 -11.72 17.06
CA LEU A 74 7.04 -10.44 17.65
C LEU A 74 6.45 -10.47 19.04
N GLU A 75 7.27 -10.83 20.00
CA GLU A 75 6.99 -10.62 21.42
C GLU A 75 6.89 -9.12 21.76
N TRP A 76 7.07 -8.27 20.74
CA TRP A 76 7.09 -6.81 20.90
C TRP A 76 5.71 -6.21 20.76
N SER A 77 5.48 -5.25 21.62
CA SER A 77 4.32 -4.38 21.54
C SER A 77 4.40 -3.52 20.27
N HIS A 78 3.48 -3.69 19.32
CA HIS A 78 3.50 -2.98 18.04
C HIS A 78 2.11 -2.67 17.52
N LEU A 79 2.03 -1.63 16.69
CA LEU A 79 0.85 -1.24 15.92
C LEU A 79 1.19 -1.29 14.44
N LEU A 80 0.40 -2.02 13.67
CA LEU A 80 0.43 -2.02 12.20
C LEU A 80 -0.67 -1.12 11.67
N LEU A 81 -0.33 -0.33 10.66
CA LEU A 81 -1.22 0.60 9.98
C LEU A 81 -1.18 0.33 8.48
N LEU A 82 -2.35 0.08 7.89
CA LEU A 82 -2.51 0.10 6.45
C LEU A 82 -3.21 1.39 6.07
N THR A 83 -2.64 2.16 5.15
CA THR A 83 -3.27 3.37 4.62
C THR A 83 -3.49 3.27 3.12
N ASP A 84 -4.35 4.13 2.60
CA ASP A 84 -4.44 4.38 1.17
C ASP A 84 -3.24 5.23 0.67
N ARG A 85 -3.31 5.66 -0.59
CA ARG A 85 -2.27 6.48 -1.23
C ARG A 85 -2.17 7.90 -0.66
N SER A 86 -3.17 8.38 0.03
CA SER A 86 -3.22 9.73 0.62
C SER A 86 -2.93 9.75 2.13
N GLY A 87 -2.67 8.58 2.75
CA GLY A 87 -2.39 8.49 4.18
C GLY A 87 -3.65 8.32 5.06
N ILE A 88 -4.80 8.00 4.46
CA ILE A 88 -6.03 7.67 5.20
C ILE A 88 -5.92 6.23 5.71
N VAL A 89 -6.10 6.02 7.01
CA VAL A 89 -6.07 4.70 7.65
C VAL A 89 -7.21 3.83 7.14
N LEU A 90 -6.88 2.69 6.56
CA LEU A 90 -7.81 1.68 6.05
C LEU A 90 -8.04 0.55 7.05
N SER A 91 -6.99 0.13 7.74
CA SER A 91 -7.03 -0.98 8.70
C SER A 91 -5.88 -0.87 9.70
N THR A 92 -6.11 -1.42 10.90
CA THR A 92 -5.11 -1.51 11.97
C THR A 92 -5.00 -2.94 12.47
N ALA A 93 -3.80 -3.37 12.86
CA ALA A 93 -3.54 -4.65 13.51
C ALA A 93 -2.39 -4.47 14.51
N GLY A 94 -2.15 -5.44 15.38
CA GLY A 94 -1.04 -5.38 16.32
C GLY A 94 -1.37 -5.95 17.69
N SER A 95 -0.53 -5.64 18.67
CA SER A 95 -0.71 -6.08 20.04
C SER A 95 -1.93 -5.39 20.72
N PRO A 96 -2.65 -6.07 21.62
CA PRO A 96 -3.87 -5.54 22.23
C PRO A 96 -3.67 -4.20 22.95
N ASP A 97 -2.55 -4.01 23.61
CA ASP A 97 -2.17 -2.78 24.31
C ASP A 97 -2.03 -1.61 23.33
N LYS A 98 -1.37 -1.82 22.16
CA LYS A 98 -1.17 -0.79 21.14
C LYS A 98 -2.44 -0.50 20.36
N LEU A 99 -3.26 -1.49 20.09
CA LEU A 99 -4.59 -1.26 19.53
C LEU A 99 -5.50 -0.46 20.46
N GLY A 100 -5.44 -0.75 21.76
CA GLY A 100 -6.15 0.04 22.77
C GLY A 100 -5.64 1.47 22.87
N HIS A 101 -4.32 1.67 22.81
CA HIS A 101 -3.72 2.99 22.80
C HIS A 101 -4.08 3.77 21.53
N ALA A 102 -3.95 3.15 20.36
CA ALA A 102 -4.31 3.75 19.08
C ALA A 102 -5.74 4.31 19.06
N ARG A 103 -6.71 3.54 19.58
CA ARG A 103 -8.10 4.00 19.69
C ARG A 103 -8.24 5.21 20.62
N ARG A 104 -7.54 5.22 21.76
CA ARG A 104 -7.59 6.36 22.71
C ARG A 104 -7.08 7.64 22.08
N ILE A 105 -6.02 7.57 21.27
CA ILE A 105 -5.45 8.74 20.59
C ILE A 105 -6.10 9.01 19.21
N GLY A 106 -7.18 8.33 18.88
CA GLY A 106 -7.95 8.59 17.68
C GLY A 106 -7.42 7.95 16.40
N ILE A 107 -6.48 6.98 16.47
CA ILE A 107 -6.04 6.21 15.30
C ILE A 107 -7.01 5.06 15.04
N GLU A 108 -7.86 5.25 14.07
CA GLU A 108 -8.80 4.23 13.59
C GLU A 108 -9.07 4.42 12.09
N ARG A 109 -9.92 3.58 11.54
CA ARG A 109 -10.29 3.66 10.12
C ARG A 109 -10.83 5.05 9.76
N GLY A 110 -10.26 5.66 8.74
CA GLY A 110 -10.61 6.99 8.26
C GLY A 110 -9.75 8.11 8.84
N THR A 111 -8.92 7.86 9.85
CA THR A 111 -8.00 8.87 10.39
C THR A 111 -7.01 9.29 9.32
N ARG A 112 -6.74 10.59 9.20
CA ARG A 112 -5.74 11.16 8.30
C ARG A 112 -4.39 11.22 9.00
N LEU A 113 -3.38 10.60 8.36
CA LEU A 113 -1.99 10.60 8.84
C LEU A 113 -1.03 11.27 7.84
N ASP A 114 -1.58 12.00 6.89
CA ASP A 114 -0.83 12.81 5.94
C ASP A 114 -0.25 14.07 6.59
N LEU A 115 0.64 14.73 5.87
CA LEU A 115 1.41 15.86 6.39
C LEU A 115 0.55 17.01 6.94
N PRO A 116 -0.52 17.48 6.24
CA PRO A 116 -1.36 18.57 6.73
C PRO A 116 -2.11 18.28 8.04
N HIS A 117 -2.42 17.01 8.33
CA HIS A 117 -3.30 16.62 9.44
C HIS A 117 -2.56 16.00 10.62
N ALA A 118 -1.39 15.39 10.38
CA ALA A 118 -0.63 14.70 11.42
C ALA A 118 0.85 15.12 11.49
N GLY A 119 1.23 16.18 10.76
CA GLY A 119 2.61 16.64 10.70
C GLY A 119 3.58 15.59 10.19
N VAL A 120 4.88 15.81 10.41
CA VAL A 120 5.91 14.85 10.03
C VAL A 120 5.79 13.58 10.86
N ASN A 121 5.55 12.47 10.18
CA ASN A 121 5.52 11.10 10.69
C ASN A 121 5.91 10.15 9.56
N ALA A 122 6.19 8.88 9.87
CA ALA A 122 6.69 7.94 8.87
C ALA A 122 5.71 7.71 7.70
N ILE A 123 4.39 7.75 7.95
CA ILE A 123 3.37 7.62 6.90
C ILE A 123 3.35 8.86 6.02
N ALA A 124 3.30 10.06 6.61
CA ALA A 124 3.33 11.34 5.87
C ALA A 124 4.57 11.43 4.98
N MET A 125 5.74 11.07 5.52
CA MET A 125 6.99 11.05 4.76
C MET A 125 6.93 10.03 3.62
N ALA A 126 6.49 8.80 3.89
CA ALA A 126 6.40 7.76 2.86
C ALA A 126 5.42 8.13 1.75
N VAL A 127 4.27 8.74 2.09
CA VAL A 127 3.28 9.25 1.14
C VAL A 127 3.88 10.33 0.23
N ARG A 128 4.62 11.28 0.80
CA ARG A 128 5.21 12.41 0.05
C ARG A 128 6.38 12.01 -0.83
N LEU A 129 7.18 11.06 -0.37
CA LEU A 129 8.42 10.66 -1.05
C LEU A 129 8.24 9.43 -1.94
N GLU A 130 7.12 8.71 -1.81
CA GLU A 130 6.89 7.37 -2.39
C GLU A 130 8.04 6.39 -2.08
N ARG A 131 8.65 6.51 -0.90
CA ARG A 131 9.81 5.74 -0.45
C ARG A 131 9.64 5.25 0.97
N PRO A 132 10.31 4.15 1.35
CA PRO A 132 10.39 3.74 2.74
C PRO A 132 10.92 4.86 3.62
N SER A 133 10.25 5.11 4.75
CA SER A 133 10.56 6.21 5.66
C SER A 133 10.54 5.75 7.11
N HIS A 134 11.43 6.31 7.92
CA HIS A 134 11.58 6.05 9.35
C HIS A 134 11.58 7.38 10.11
N VAL A 135 10.78 7.48 11.16
CA VAL A 135 10.70 8.64 12.06
C VAL A 135 10.70 8.14 13.50
N ARG A 136 11.55 8.72 14.35
CA ARG A 136 11.76 8.30 15.73
C ARG A 136 11.49 9.44 16.70
N GLY A 137 10.84 9.13 17.82
CA GLY A 137 10.80 10.01 18.98
C GLY A 137 10.45 11.45 18.63
N ASP A 138 11.31 12.36 18.98
CA ASP A 138 11.14 13.81 18.78
C ASP A 138 11.21 14.26 17.32
N GLU A 139 11.53 13.38 16.38
CA GLU A 139 11.41 13.70 14.96
C GLU A 139 9.95 13.80 14.51
N HIS A 140 9.00 13.19 15.26
CA HIS A 140 7.57 13.37 15.05
C HIS A 140 7.14 14.77 15.45
N ASP A 141 6.34 15.43 14.61
CA ASP A 141 5.79 16.72 14.96
C ASP A 141 4.68 16.61 16.03
N LEU A 142 3.86 15.56 15.96
CA LEU A 142 2.86 15.28 16.99
C LEU A 142 3.49 14.72 18.26
N ARG A 143 3.21 15.38 19.40
CA ARG A 143 3.64 14.89 20.73
C ARG A 143 3.12 13.48 21.04
N LEU A 144 1.93 13.14 20.56
CA LEU A 144 1.33 11.80 20.68
C LEU A 144 2.22 10.66 20.15
N PHE A 145 3.13 10.95 19.23
CA PHE A 145 3.97 9.94 18.56
C PHE A 145 5.41 9.93 19.05
N ARG A 146 5.79 10.81 19.97
CA ARG A 146 7.18 10.94 20.45
C ARG A 146 7.72 9.74 21.19
N GLU A 147 6.85 8.89 21.75
CA GLU A 147 7.24 7.64 22.38
C GLU A 147 7.42 6.48 21.38
N TRP A 148 7.20 6.76 20.07
CA TRP A 148 7.23 5.73 19.04
C TRP A 148 8.41 5.86 18.11
N SER A 149 8.88 4.71 17.64
CA SER A 149 9.66 4.55 16.43
C SER A 149 8.73 3.99 15.35
N SER A 150 8.60 4.70 14.24
CA SER A 150 7.63 4.42 13.20
C SER A 150 8.34 4.20 11.86
N LEU A 151 8.10 3.06 11.22
CA LEU A 151 8.58 2.76 9.88
C LEU A 151 7.38 2.64 8.94
N CYS A 152 7.52 3.14 7.73
CA CYS A 152 6.48 3.04 6.72
C CYS A 152 7.07 2.71 5.34
N THR A 153 6.46 1.79 4.61
CA THR A 153 6.89 1.40 3.27
C THR A 153 5.73 1.42 2.29
N PRO A 154 5.95 1.84 1.03
CA PRO A 154 4.92 1.72 0.00
C PRO A 154 4.60 0.25 -0.28
N VAL A 155 3.31 -0.03 -0.43
CA VAL A 155 2.81 -1.29 -0.99
C VAL A 155 2.57 -1.04 -2.47
N ALA A 156 3.50 -1.50 -3.29
CA ALA A 156 3.53 -1.20 -4.71
C ALA A 156 3.74 -2.47 -5.55
N ALA A 157 3.25 -2.44 -6.78
CA ALA A 157 3.57 -3.41 -7.82
C ALA A 157 3.69 -2.71 -9.17
N ASP A 158 4.65 -3.13 -9.99
CA ASP A 158 4.92 -2.61 -11.34
C ASP A 158 4.96 -1.07 -11.42
N GLY A 159 5.65 -0.44 -10.45
CA GLY A 159 5.83 1.02 -10.40
C GLY A 159 4.61 1.81 -9.93
N ARG A 160 3.54 1.14 -9.50
CA ARG A 160 2.33 1.78 -8.98
C ARG A 160 2.15 1.48 -7.49
N THR A 161 2.07 2.53 -6.69
CA THR A 161 1.75 2.44 -5.27
C THR A 161 0.24 2.30 -5.07
N PHE A 162 -0.19 1.38 -4.21
CA PHE A 162 -1.59 1.11 -3.86
C PHE A 162 -1.98 1.65 -2.49
N GLY A 163 -1.01 1.80 -1.62
CA GLY A 163 -1.14 2.30 -0.27
C GLY A 163 0.19 2.14 0.46
N PHE A 164 0.15 2.33 1.76
CA PHE A 164 1.34 2.28 2.60
C PHE A 164 1.11 1.36 3.81
N LEU A 165 2.16 0.65 4.18
CA LEU A 165 2.20 -0.21 5.34
C LEU A 165 3.15 0.38 6.36
N GLY A 166 2.62 0.77 7.52
CA GLY A 166 3.36 1.31 8.66
C GLY A 166 3.42 0.34 9.82
N VAL A 167 4.49 0.41 10.59
CA VAL A 167 4.62 -0.20 11.91
C VAL A 167 5.09 0.86 12.89
N CYS A 168 4.44 0.91 14.06
CA CYS A 168 4.84 1.75 15.18
C CYS A 168 5.16 0.85 16.37
N CYS A 169 6.34 1.03 16.94
CA CYS A 169 6.81 0.33 18.14
C CYS A 169 7.20 1.37 19.18
N PRO A 170 7.32 1.01 20.48
CA PRO A 170 7.95 1.88 21.46
C PRO A 170 9.33 2.31 20.96
N CYS A 171 9.70 3.55 21.21
CA CYS A 171 11.02 4.03 20.85
C CYS A 171 12.07 3.20 21.61
N PRO A 172 12.98 2.49 20.92
CA PRO A 172 13.97 1.70 21.60
C PRO A 172 14.93 2.64 22.36
N GLY A 173 15.37 2.21 23.53
CA GLY A 173 16.49 2.86 24.24
C GLY A 173 17.77 2.81 23.39
N GLU A 174 18.89 3.33 23.92
CA GLU A 174 20.17 3.54 23.19
C GLU A 174 20.78 2.29 22.50
N SER A 175 20.21 1.09 22.61
CA SER A 175 20.89 -0.17 22.26
C SER A 175 20.29 -0.98 21.11
N SER A 176 19.46 -0.45 20.19
CA SER A 176 18.72 -1.38 19.34
C SER A 176 18.71 -1.18 17.84
N ASP A 177 19.88 -1.16 17.22
CA ASP A 177 20.00 -1.44 15.76
C ASP A 177 19.44 -2.83 15.42
N VAL A 178 19.53 -3.79 16.36
CA VAL A 178 19.01 -5.15 16.20
C VAL A 178 17.48 -5.17 16.12
N GLU A 179 16.78 -4.40 16.95
CA GLU A 179 15.31 -4.30 16.91
C GLU A 179 14.83 -3.70 15.60
N LEU A 180 15.50 -2.66 15.11
CA LEU A 180 15.19 -2.06 13.80
C LEU A 180 15.32 -3.07 12.66
N ILE A 181 16.38 -3.87 12.66
CA ILE A 181 16.59 -4.92 11.63
C ILE A 181 15.43 -5.91 11.65
N TRP A 182 14.95 -6.34 12.83
CA TRP A 182 13.82 -7.24 12.95
C TRP A 182 12.50 -6.61 12.51
N ILE A 183 12.27 -5.34 12.83
CA ILE A 183 11.09 -4.59 12.38
C ILE A 183 11.10 -4.43 10.86
N GLU A 184 12.25 -4.10 10.27
CA GLU A 184 12.41 -4.02 8.82
C GLU A 184 12.13 -5.36 8.14
N PHE A 185 12.71 -6.44 8.68
CA PHE A 185 12.47 -7.79 8.18
C PHE A 185 10.98 -8.16 8.26
N TYR A 186 10.34 -7.85 9.38
CA TYR A 186 8.91 -8.08 9.57
C TYR A 186 8.06 -7.34 8.54
N LEU A 187 8.31 -6.04 8.36
CA LEU A 187 7.62 -5.25 7.34
C LEU A 187 7.82 -5.81 5.94
N GLN A 188 9.03 -6.26 5.61
CA GLN A 188 9.32 -6.85 4.32
C GLN A 188 8.55 -8.16 4.12
N VAL A 189 8.54 -9.05 5.11
CA VAL A 189 7.77 -10.31 5.05
C VAL A 189 6.27 -10.03 4.93
N LEU A 190 5.74 -9.10 5.71
CA LEU A 190 4.32 -8.74 5.66
C LEU A 190 3.94 -8.12 4.32
N LYS A 191 4.78 -7.26 3.77
CA LYS A 191 4.60 -6.67 2.45
C LYS A 191 4.57 -7.75 1.35
N GLU A 192 5.47 -8.75 1.40
CA GLU A 192 5.47 -9.88 0.48
C GLU A 192 4.21 -10.75 0.61
N ARG A 193 3.72 -10.97 1.83
CA ARG A 193 2.45 -11.68 2.07
C ARG A 193 1.28 -10.90 1.49
N ILE A 194 1.17 -9.61 1.75
CA ILE A 194 0.13 -8.74 1.17
C ILE A 194 0.18 -8.81 -0.37
N ALA A 195 1.37 -8.73 -0.95
CA ALA A 195 1.55 -8.80 -2.39
C ALA A 195 1.07 -10.14 -2.98
N ARG A 196 1.26 -11.27 -2.28
CA ARG A 196 0.76 -12.59 -2.70
C ARG A 196 -0.76 -12.67 -2.71
N HIS A 197 -1.41 -12.07 -1.71
CA HIS A 197 -2.88 -12.04 -1.60
C HIS A 197 -3.54 -10.96 -2.45
N CYS A 198 -2.77 -10.05 -3.03
CA CYS A 198 -3.30 -8.94 -3.81
C CYS A 198 -3.54 -9.40 -5.28
N PRO A 199 -4.79 -9.63 -5.71
CA PRO A 199 -5.09 -10.00 -7.10
C PRO A 199 -4.62 -8.97 -8.11
N MET A 200 -4.39 -7.74 -7.66
CA MET A 200 -3.89 -6.64 -8.47
C MET A 200 -2.50 -6.93 -9.03
N ARG A 201 -1.59 -7.52 -8.24
CA ARG A 201 -0.25 -7.95 -8.72
C ARG A 201 -0.38 -8.94 -9.86
N ARG A 202 -1.27 -9.95 -9.70
CA ARG A 202 -1.53 -10.94 -10.74
C ARG A 202 -2.11 -10.31 -12.00
N ARG A 203 -3.05 -9.37 -11.85
CA ARG A 203 -3.65 -8.66 -12.96
C ARG A 203 -2.61 -7.82 -13.72
N MET A 204 -1.76 -7.09 -13.02
CA MET A 204 -0.72 -6.24 -13.63
C MET A 204 0.38 -7.07 -14.30
N ALA A 205 0.80 -8.18 -13.67
CA ALA A 205 1.76 -9.10 -14.27
C ALA A 205 1.20 -9.69 -15.58
N LEU A 206 -0.08 -10.07 -15.60
CA LEU A 206 -0.76 -10.51 -16.80
C LEU A 206 -0.86 -9.39 -17.84
N ASP A 207 -1.18 -8.17 -17.43
CA ASP A 207 -1.32 -7.03 -18.32
C ASP A 207 -0.02 -6.68 -19.04
N ARG A 208 1.11 -6.74 -18.34
CA ARG A 208 2.43 -6.61 -18.94
C ARG A 208 2.70 -7.71 -19.95
N ARG A 209 2.49 -8.98 -19.58
CA ARG A 209 2.64 -10.12 -20.50
C ARG A 209 1.73 -10.01 -21.73
N PHE A 210 0.49 -9.59 -21.55
CA PHE A 210 -0.41 -9.32 -22.67
C PHE A 210 0.11 -8.20 -23.59
N GLY A 211 0.77 -7.19 -23.02
CA GLY A 211 1.44 -6.13 -23.78
C GLY A 211 2.58 -6.64 -24.65
N GLU A 212 3.37 -7.60 -24.14
CA GLU A 212 4.48 -8.24 -24.89
C GLU A 212 3.99 -8.96 -26.16
N TYR A 213 2.75 -9.48 -26.13
CA TYR A 213 2.09 -10.08 -27.31
C TYR A 213 1.36 -9.07 -28.21
N GLY A 214 1.49 -7.78 -27.95
CA GLY A 214 0.87 -6.73 -28.75
C GLY A 214 -0.66 -6.70 -28.68
N LEU A 215 -1.25 -7.14 -27.54
CA LEU A 215 -2.68 -7.02 -27.34
C LEU A 215 -3.07 -5.55 -27.16
N SER A 216 -4.10 -5.11 -27.87
CA SER A 216 -4.68 -3.78 -27.69
C SER A 216 -5.33 -3.63 -26.29
N PRO A 217 -5.58 -2.41 -25.80
CA PRO A 217 -6.24 -2.21 -24.51
C PRO A 217 -7.55 -2.98 -24.33
N ARG A 218 -8.37 -3.03 -25.38
CA ARG A 218 -9.64 -3.79 -25.37
C ARG A 218 -9.43 -5.30 -25.39
N GLU A 219 -8.45 -5.79 -26.15
CA GLU A 219 -8.09 -7.21 -26.13
C GLU A 219 -7.52 -7.63 -24.78
N ARG A 220 -6.73 -6.77 -24.10
CA ARG A 220 -6.24 -7.04 -22.73
C ARG A 220 -7.38 -7.17 -21.73
N GLU A 221 -8.38 -6.29 -21.82
CA GLU A 221 -9.56 -6.36 -20.96
C GLU A 221 -10.31 -7.69 -21.15
N VAL A 222 -10.54 -8.12 -22.38
CA VAL A 222 -11.13 -9.45 -22.69
C VAL A 222 -10.25 -10.57 -22.18
N ALA A 223 -8.92 -10.50 -22.37
CA ALA A 223 -7.97 -11.51 -21.91
C ALA A 223 -7.96 -11.66 -20.38
N HIS A 224 -8.12 -10.57 -19.64
CA HIS A 224 -8.26 -10.60 -18.19
C HIS A 224 -9.51 -11.35 -17.71
N TYR A 225 -10.67 -11.07 -18.32
CA TYR A 225 -11.90 -11.80 -17.99
C TYR A 225 -11.81 -13.27 -18.42
N TRP A 226 -11.16 -13.55 -19.56
CA TRP A 226 -10.94 -14.90 -20.06
C TRP A 226 -10.05 -15.69 -19.10
N ALA A 227 -8.99 -15.06 -18.55
CA ALA A 227 -8.11 -15.63 -17.53
C ALA A 227 -8.81 -15.90 -16.19
N GLN A 228 -9.92 -15.21 -15.90
CA GLN A 228 -10.80 -15.46 -14.76
C GLN A 228 -11.83 -16.57 -15.03
N ASN A 229 -11.68 -17.30 -16.13
CA ASN A 229 -12.55 -18.38 -16.58
C ASN A 229 -13.97 -17.95 -16.98
N MET A 230 -14.20 -16.65 -17.24
CA MET A 230 -15.51 -16.17 -17.73
C MET A 230 -15.81 -16.68 -19.13
N GLY A 231 -17.08 -16.93 -19.44
CA GLY A 231 -17.55 -17.27 -20.78
C GLY A 231 -17.73 -16.04 -21.67
N GLY A 232 -17.73 -16.22 -23.00
CA GLY A 232 -17.87 -15.12 -23.96
C GLY A 232 -19.11 -14.27 -23.76
N LEU A 233 -20.25 -14.87 -23.42
CA LEU A 233 -21.50 -14.17 -23.12
C LEU A 233 -21.39 -13.31 -21.85
N GLN A 234 -20.75 -13.83 -20.80
CA GLN A 234 -20.53 -13.09 -19.55
C GLN A 234 -19.62 -11.88 -19.77
N ILE A 235 -18.56 -12.05 -20.57
CA ILE A 235 -17.64 -10.97 -20.93
C ILE A 235 -18.40 -9.90 -21.74
N ALA A 236 -19.18 -10.32 -22.73
CA ALA A 236 -19.98 -9.44 -23.56
C ALA A 236 -20.93 -8.56 -22.73
N SER A 237 -21.68 -9.20 -21.81
CA SER A 237 -22.56 -8.49 -20.86
C SER A 237 -21.79 -7.48 -19.99
N ARG A 238 -20.62 -7.87 -19.51
CA ARG A 238 -19.83 -7.02 -18.60
C ARG A 238 -19.17 -5.82 -19.29
N MET A 239 -18.84 -5.98 -20.57
CA MET A 239 -18.20 -4.94 -21.38
C MET A 239 -19.18 -4.11 -22.21
N GLY A 240 -20.46 -4.44 -22.19
CA GLY A 240 -21.46 -3.79 -23.05
C GLY A 240 -21.24 -4.05 -24.54
N LEU A 241 -20.76 -5.25 -24.91
CA LEU A 241 -20.44 -5.65 -26.27
C LEU A 241 -21.36 -6.79 -26.77
N ALA A 242 -21.44 -6.97 -28.08
CA ALA A 242 -22.05 -8.16 -28.66
C ALA A 242 -21.17 -9.39 -28.42
N GLU A 243 -21.78 -10.56 -28.18
CA GLU A 243 -21.02 -11.81 -27.97
C GLU A 243 -20.14 -12.16 -29.18
N SER A 244 -20.62 -11.91 -30.39
CA SER A 244 -19.86 -12.09 -31.66
C SER A 244 -18.57 -11.27 -31.66
N THR A 245 -18.62 -10.03 -31.15
CA THR A 245 -17.45 -9.16 -31.00
C THR A 245 -16.43 -9.75 -30.04
N VAL A 246 -16.89 -10.21 -28.86
CA VAL A 246 -16.01 -10.84 -27.87
C VAL A 246 -15.38 -12.12 -28.43
N ARG A 247 -16.14 -12.96 -29.13
CA ARG A 247 -15.62 -14.17 -29.79
C ARG A 247 -14.55 -13.85 -30.83
N SER A 248 -14.75 -12.78 -31.61
CA SER A 248 -13.77 -12.31 -32.61
C SER A 248 -12.49 -11.82 -31.91
N MET A 249 -12.62 -11.08 -30.80
CA MET A 249 -11.48 -10.63 -30.00
C MET A 249 -10.71 -11.84 -29.43
N ILE A 250 -11.38 -12.86 -28.90
CA ILE A 250 -10.74 -14.07 -28.39
C ILE A 250 -9.95 -14.79 -29.49
N LYS A 251 -10.47 -14.90 -30.70
CA LYS A 251 -9.74 -15.45 -31.85
C LYS A 251 -8.48 -14.65 -32.17
N ASN A 252 -8.57 -13.32 -32.15
CA ASN A 252 -7.42 -12.45 -32.37
C ASN A 252 -6.37 -12.56 -31.25
N ILE A 253 -6.81 -12.67 -29.99
CA ILE A 253 -5.95 -12.90 -28.84
C ILE A 253 -5.19 -14.22 -29.03
N TYR A 254 -5.87 -15.31 -29.34
CA TYR A 254 -5.25 -16.61 -29.58
C TYR A 254 -4.20 -16.55 -30.70
N ARG A 255 -4.54 -15.90 -31.82
CA ARG A 255 -3.59 -15.72 -32.93
C ARG A 255 -2.34 -14.94 -32.53
N LYS A 256 -2.50 -13.86 -31.74
CA LYS A 256 -1.36 -13.04 -31.30
C LYS A 256 -0.47 -13.76 -30.29
N ILE A 257 -1.05 -14.57 -29.43
CA ILE A 257 -0.32 -15.34 -28.39
C ILE A 257 0.26 -16.62 -28.95
N GLY A 258 -0.28 -17.16 -30.05
CA GLY A 258 0.12 -18.45 -30.64
C GLY A 258 -0.50 -19.65 -29.93
N VAL A 259 -1.73 -19.52 -29.41
CA VAL A 259 -2.48 -20.61 -28.75
C VAL A 259 -3.76 -20.95 -29.54
N SER A 260 -4.27 -22.17 -29.37
CA SER A 260 -5.41 -22.67 -30.15
C SER A 260 -6.70 -22.79 -29.35
N ASP A 261 -6.60 -22.89 -28.02
CA ASP A 261 -7.74 -23.10 -27.13
C ASP A 261 -7.56 -22.44 -25.76
N LYS A 262 -8.66 -22.44 -24.98
CA LYS A 262 -8.66 -21.88 -23.63
C LYS A 262 -7.70 -22.59 -22.66
N GLY A 263 -7.55 -23.89 -22.80
CA GLY A 263 -6.65 -24.67 -21.95
C GLY A 263 -5.19 -24.29 -22.18
N GLN A 264 -4.78 -24.10 -23.45
CA GLN A 264 -3.45 -23.61 -23.80
C GLN A 264 -3.24 -22.17 -23.29
N PHE A 265 -4.22 -21.29 -23.47
CA PHE A 265 -4.18 -19.94 -22.96
C PHE A 265 -4.00 -19.92 -21.43
N MET A 266 -4.78 -20.74 -20.70
CA MET A 266 -4.70 -20.83 -19.24
C MET A 266 -3.33 -21.37 -18.78
N ARG A 267 -2.82 -22.41 -19.39
CA ARG A 267 -1.48 -22.94 -19.08
C ARG A 267 -0.38 -21.92 -19.37
N HIS A 268 -0.52 -21.17 -20.46
CA HIS A 268 0.50 -20.18 -20.85
C HIS A 268 0.62 -19.00 -19.86
N PHE A 269 -0.47 -18.58 -19.25
CA PHE A 269 -0.49 -17.38 -18.39
C PHE A 269 -0.68 -17.66 -16.90
N LEU A 270 -1.20 -18.83 -16.51
CA LEU A 270 -1.64 -19.10 -15.15
C LEU A 270 -0.93 -20.32 -14.51
N ALA A 271 -0.08 -21.00 -15.26
CA ALA A 271 0.79 -22.09 -14.76
C ALA A 271 1.97 -21.55 -13.96
#